data_e9d8be52f6b21cb51b21be4f83a0a9f6
#
_entry.id   e9d8be52f6b21cb51b21be4f83a0a9f6
#
_cell.length_a   1.000
_cell.length_b   1.000
_cell.length_c   1.000
_cell.angle_alpha   90.00
_cell.angle_beta   90.00
_cell.angle_gamma   90.00
#
_symmetry.space_group_name_H-M   'P 1'
#
loop_
_entity.id
_entity.type
_entity.pdbx_description
1 polymer ?
#
loop_
_entity_poly.entity_id
_entity_poly.type
_entity_poly.pdbx_seq_one_letter_code
_entity_poly.pdbx_strand_id
1 'polypeptide(L)'
;MNTIKKIVAVLMVVAMAFTLTACGDTSWIVKVEGETVPSGVYIYYQTVGYTSAGYELAATDANYYYYMMYGMSYLDQKVGEKTVPEYMNDYALSMSKQYVVVERLFDELGLELTEDDKKLIDTQVNSLWNGNSEQFEKIGVGKESIRKVITNSAKEEKVFNAYYEVGGINGTTEDDIKAYLEDNYARVKYMTFNYADSADDAVDETRKNEALADAQSYLDRILAGEDVDTLIEEHQAEVNAANEESENTKPDLPDADGGEAEDNSAEDGAADDVEVEEPANPYPNESIFSKEATSPSEKFVNYVFTEIKVGEAKLVQDDINIYVVSKMDVLERTDIYEQNRDSFLVALFDKDFTSLVNERLEGYSVEVNEGSVKRYKAENAVEKPSEEQ
;
A
#
# COMPACT_ATOMS: atom_id res chain seq x y z
N MET A 1 48.10 26.86 41.91
CA MET A 1 47.66 26.86 40.51
C MET A 1 47.65 25.46 39.83
N ASN A 2 48.35 24.48 40.33
CA ASN A 2 48.41 23.13 39.71
C ASN A 2 47.28 22.15 40.12
N THR A 3 46.64 22.35 41.26
CA THR A 3 45.58 21.46 41.76
C THR A 3 44.25 21.70 41.05
N ILE A 4 43.90 22.97 40.80
CA ILE A 4 42.66 23.34 40.06
C ILE A 4 42.70 22.88 38.61
N LYS A 5 43.88 22.98 37.96
CA LYS A 5 44.07 22.49 36.57
C LYS A 5 43.93 20.98 36.47
N LYS A 6 44.35 20.23 37.48
CA LYS A 6 44.18 18.77 37.55
C LYS A 6 42.73 18.37 37.79
N ILE A 7 41.98 19.12 38.62
CA ILE A 7 40.56 18.88 38.86
C ILE A 7 39.73 19.20 37.60
N VAL A 8 40.04 20.28 36.89
CA VAL A 8 39.37 20.63 35.62
C VAL A 8 39.68 19.58 34.53
N ALA A 9 40.91 19.09 34.44
CA ALA A 9 41.28 18.03 33.50
C ALA A 9 40.59 16.70 33.81
N VAL A 10 40.44 16.32 35.09
CA VAL A 10 39.71 15.12 35.51
C VAL A 10 38.22 15.27 35.26
N LEU A 11 37.63 16.44 35.49
CA LEU A 11 36.21 16.74 35.16
C LEU A 11 35.96 16.71 33.67
N MET A 12 36.87 17.19 32.82
CA MET A 12 36.74 17.07 31.34
C MET A 12 36.86 15.62 30.88
N VAL A 13 37.73 14.81 31.44
CA VAL A 13 37.85 13.39 31.10
C VAL A 13 36.65 12.60 31.58
N VAL A 14 36.07 12.93 32.73
CA VAL A 14 34.83 12.33 33.25
C VAL A 14 33.63 12.78 32.39
N ALA A 15 33.57 14.06 31.99
CA ALA A 15 32.53 14.55 31.07
C ALA A 15 32.60 13.87 29.68
N MET A 16 33.83 13.62 29.16
CA MET A 16 34.01 12.84 27.93
C MET A 16 33.66 11.35 28.07
N ALA A 17 33.82 10.77 29.28
CA ALA A 17 33.46 9.38 29.54
C ALA A 17 31.95 9.16 29.69
N PHE A 18 31.18 10.17 30.10
CA PHE A 18 29.71 10.11 30.16
C PHE A 18 29.01 10.38 28.83
N THR A 19 29.71 10.88 27.81
CA THR A 19 29.16 11.04 26.47
C THR A 19 29.22 9.77 25.61
N LEU A 20 29.80 8.68 26.14
CA LEU A 20 29.97 7.41 25.40
C LEU A 20 28.83 6.37 25.59
N THR A 21 27.79 6.71 26.33
CA THR A 21 26.68 5.77 26.59
C THR A 21 25.35 6.13 25.95
N ALA A 22 25.32 7.17 25.09
CA ALA A 22 24.17 7.44 24.19
C ALA A 22 24.54 6.99 22.76
N CYS A 23 24.74 5.71 22.52
CA CYS A 23 25.63 5.23 21.46
C CYS A 23 24.95 4.59 20.24
N GLY A 24 23.69 4.85 19.94
CA GLY A 24 23.12 4.39 18.67
C GLY A 24 23.52 5.28 17.47
N ASP A 25 23.54 6.62 17.65
CA ASP A 25 23.57 7.58 16.53
C ASP A 25 24.95 8.23 16.25
N THR A 26 26.03 7.83 16.89
CA THR A 26 27.34 8.48 16.73
C THR A 26 28.24 7.92 15.65
N SER A 27 28.00 6.70 15.17
CA SER A 27 28.72 6.12 14.04
C SER A 27 27.97 6.37 12.74
N TRP A 28 28.75 6.66 11.68
CA TRP A 28 28.18 6.81 10.34
C TRP A 28 28.27 5.51 9.55
N ILE A 29 27.32 5.29 8.64
CA ILE A 29 27.25 4.12 7.76
C ILE A 29 27.65 4.48 6.33
N VAL A 30 27.04 5.52 5.81
CA VAL A 30 27.26 6.01 4.44
C VAL A 30 27.66 7.47 4.54
N LYS A 31 28.60 7.87 3.68
CA LYS A 31 28.93 9.26 3.44
C LYS A 31 28.82 9.52 1.95
N VAL A 32 28.03 10.52 1.57
CA VAL A 32 27.85 10.96 0.20
C VAL A 32 28.27 12.42 0.12
N GLU A 33 29.23 12.76 -0.74
CA GLU A 33 29.78 14.12 -0.87
C GLU A 33 30.16 14.77 0.47
N GLY A 34 30.61 13.98 1.44
CA GLY A 34 31.00 14.47 2.76
C GLY A 34 29.88 14.48 3.81
N GLU A 35 28.63 14.35 3.44
CA GLU A 35 27.49 14.25 4.34
C GLU A 35 27.30 12.82 4.84
N THR A 36 27.06 12.65 6.12
CA THR A 36 27.02 11.34 6.76
C THR A 36 25.62 10.95 7.19
N VAL A 37 25.28 9.67 6.94
CA VAL A 37 24.08 9.04 7.48
C VAL A 37 24.42 8.28 8.75
N PRO A 38 23.78 8.60 9.90
CA PRO A 38 24.05 7.94 11.17
C PRO A 38 23.53 6.51 11.21
N SER A 39 24.13 5.69 12.06
CA SER A 39 23.77 4.27 12.21
C SER A 39 22.30 4.03 12.58
N GLY A 40 21.71 4.88 13.41
CA GLY A 40 20.31 4.71 13.78
C GLY A 40 19.33 4.87 12.61
N VAL A 41 19.63 5.75 11.64
CA VAL A 41 18.86 5.87 10.38
C VAL A 41 18.99 4.59 9.55
N TYR A 42 20.21 4.07 9.41
CA TYR A 42 20.46 2.82 8.69
C TYR A 42 19.75 1.62 9.32
N ILE A 43 19.83 1.48 10.67
CA ILE A 43 19.13 0.39 11.38
C ILE A 43 17.62 0.51 11.19
N TYR A 44 17.08 1.72 11.22
CA TYR A 44 15.66 1.92 10.90
C TYR A 44 15.32 1.45 9.46
N TYR A 45 16.15 1.79 8.49
CA TYR A 45 15.96 1.28 7.12
C TYR A 45 16.13 -0.24 7.00
N GLN A 46 16.90 -0.90 7.88
CA GLN A 46 16.91 -2.36 7.95
C GLN A 46 15.54 -2.91 8.39
N THR A 47 14.85 -2.27 9.35
CA THR A 47 13.50 -2.70 9.75
C THR A 47 12.49 -2.51 8.62
N VAL A 48 12.59 -1.43 7.87
CA VAL A 48 11.76 -1.22 6.66
C VAL A 48 12.09 -2.26 5.59
N GLY A 49 13.37 -2.57 5.39
CA GLY A 49 13.83 -3.62 4.48
C GLY A 49 13.30 -5.01 4.85
N TYR A 50 13.14 -5.32 6.15
CA TYR A 50 12.48 -6.54 6.59
C TYR A 50 11.02 -6.57 6.14
N THR A 51 10.26 -5.51 6.37
CA THR A 51 8.86 -5.41 5.90
C THR A 51 8.77 -5.51 4.37
N SER A 52 9.67 -4.85 3.64
CA SER A 52 9.75 -4.92 2.19
C SER A 52 10.03 -6.35 1.70
N ALA A 53 10.95 -7.08 2.36
CA ALA A 53 11.21 -8.50 2.07
C ALA A 53 9.95 -9.35 2.27
N GLY A 54 9.12 -9.02 3.26
CA GLY A 54 7.85 -9.67 3.49
C GLY A 54 6.86 -9.51 2.32
N TYR A 55 6.77 -8.32 1.75
CA TYR A 55 5.93 -8.10 0.55
C TYR A 55 6.42 -8.88 -0.67
N GLU A 56 7.73 -8.95 -0.88
CA GLU A 56 8.31 -9.75 -1.97
C GLU A 56 8.05 -11.26 -1.78
N LEU A 57 8.15 -11.74 -0.54
CA LEU A 57 7.81 -13.12 -0.20
C LEU A 57 6.32 -13.41 -0.39
N ALA A 58 5.44 -12.48 -0.01
CA ALA A 58 3.99 -12.62 -0.20
C ALA A 58 3.63 -12.84 -1.68
N ALA A 59 4.36 -12.21 -2.60
CA ALA A 59 4.14 -12.34 -4.03
C ALA A 59 4.72 -13.63 -4.64
N THR A 60 5.68 -14.30 -3.96
CA THR A 60 6.48 -15.38 -4.56
C THR A 60 6.47 -16.69 -3.77
N ASP A 61 6.13 -16.67 -2.47
CA ASP A 61 6.14 -17.85 -1.58
C ASP A 61 4.75 -18.10 -0.98
N ALA A 62 4.11 -19.18 -1.40
CA ALA A 62 2.80 -19.60 -0.87
C ALA A 62 2.81 -19.84 0.66
N ASN A 63 3.98 -20.08 1.27
CA ASN A 63 4.11 -20.28 2.71
C ASN A 63 4.16 -18.95 3.50
N TYR A 64 4.34 -17.81 2.81
CA TYR A 64 4.43 -16.51 3.51
C TYR A 64 3.23 -16.22 4.40
N TYR A 65 2.03 -16.64 3.96
CA TYR A 65 0.80 -16.53 4.75
C TYR A 65 0.90 -17.19 6.13
N TYR A 66 1.60 -18.33 6.23
CA TYR A 66 1.84 -19.02 7.50
C TYR A 66 2.76 -18.20 8.43
N TYR A 67 3.81 -17.57 7.87
CA TYR A 67 4.69 -16.72 8.69
C TYR A 67 3.90 -15.57 9.31
N MET A 68 3.03 -14.92 8.53
CA MET A 68 2.17 -13.83 9.02
C MET A 68 1.15 -14.33 10.06
N MET A 69 0.46 -15.43 9.77
CA MET A 69 -0.59 -15.96 10.65
C MET A 69 -0.06 -16.40 12.01
N TYR A 70 1.12 -17.00 12.05
CA TYR A 70 1.73 -17.51 13.28
C TYR A 70 2.77 -16.59 13.89
N GLY A 71 2.93 -15.38 13.39
CA GLY A 71 3.93 -14.43 13.88
C GLY A 71 5.36 -14.95 13.78
N MET A 72 5.65 -15.82 12.80
CA MET A 72 6.96 -16.44 12.63
C MET A 72 7.91 -15.48 11.93
N SER A 73 9.20 -15.56 12.29
CA SER A 73 10.24 -14.83 11.57
C SER A 73 10.52 -15.48 10.22
N TYR A 74 10.71 -14.64 9.18
CA TYR A 74 11.14 -15.09 7.85
C TYR A 74 12.60 -14.71 7.52
N LEU A 75 13.42 -14.42 8.56
CA LEU A 75 14.84 -14.09 8.38
C LEU A 75 15.66 -15.17 7.66
N ASP A 76 15.26 -16.44 7.78
CA ASP A 76 15.94 -17.57 7.15
C ASP A 76 15.47 -17.81 5.69
N GLN A 77 14.52 -17.00 5.20
CA GLN A 77 14.01 -17.11 3.84
C GLN A 77 14.88 -16.32 2.85
N LYS A 78 14.55 -16.45 1.56
CA LYS A 78 15.23 -15.75 0.47
C LYS A 78 14.26 -14.93 -0.36
N VAL A 79 14.68 -13.72 -0.69
CA VAL A 79 14.07 -12.87 -1.71
C VAL A 79 14.96 -12.96 -2.97
N GLY A 80 14.50 -13.67 -3.97
CA GLY A 80 15.32 -14.03 -5.12
C GLY A 80 16.53 -14.88 -4.71
N GLU A 81 17.74 -14.42 -5.04
CA GLU A 81 18.98 -15.14 -4.69
C GLU A 81 19.54 -14.75 -3.31
N LYS A 82 19.06 -13.66 -2.70
CA LYS A 82 19.57 -13.10 -1.44
C LYS A 82 18.80 -13.66 -0.24
N THR A 83 19.50 -13.91 0.87
CA THR A 83 18.83 -14.11 2.16
C THR A 83 18.13 -12.84 2.59
N VAL A 84 17.08 -12.94 3.42
CA VAL A 84 16.36 -11.76 3.93
C VAL A 84 17.32 -10.78 4.63
N PRO A 85 18.30 -11.17 5.48
CA PRO A 85 19.27 -10.24 6.03
C PRO A 85 20.15 -9.54 4.99
N GLU A 86 20.55 -10.22 3.92
CA GLU A 86 21.29 -9.59 2.80
C GLU A 86 20.41 -8.57 2.07
N TYR A 87 19.15 -8.90 1.80
CA TYR A 87 18.17 -7.98 1.21
C TYR A 87 17.98 -6.74 2.09
N MET A 88 17.79 -6.91 3.41
CA MET A 88 17.65 -5.82 4.38
C MET A 88 18.86 -4.88 4.38
N ASN A 89 20.07 -5.44 4.32
CA ASN A 89 21.30 -4.63 4.26
C ASN A 89 21.41 -3.82 2.97
N ASP A 90 21.14 -4.44 1.83
CA ASP A 90 21.18 -3.78 0.53
C ASP A 90 20.11 -2.68 0.45
N TYR A 91 18.90 -2.97 0.92
CA TYR A 91 17.81 -2.01 1.03
C TYR A 91 18.23 -0.80 1.88
N ALA A 92 18.71 -1.05 3.09
CA ALA A 92 19.12 0.01 4.02
C ALA A 92 20.29 0.85 3.48
N LEU A 93 21.26 0.24 2.79
CA LEU A 93 22.35 0.97 2.13
C LEU A 93 21.82 1.83 0.98
N SER A 94 20.89 1.33 0.18
CA SER A 94 20.27 2.09 -0.91
C SER A 94 19.52 3.30 -0.37
N MET A 95 18.63 3.09 0.60
CA MET A 95 17.86 4.17 1.24
C MET A 95 18.76 5.20 1.94
N SER A 96 19.86 4.75 2.57
CA SER A 96 20.82 5.67 3.20
C SER A 96 21.55 6.57 2.19
N LYS A 97 21.80 6.07 0.98
CA LYS A 97 22.39 6.89 -0.09
C LYS A 97 21.36 7.88 -0.65
N GLN A 98 20.15 7.41 -0.92
CA GLN A 98 19.05 8.24 -1.42
C GLN A 98 18.67 9.34 -0.42
N TYR A 99 18.72 9.05 0.88
CA TYR A 99 18.53 10.03 1.95
C TYR A 99 19.36 11.30 1.71
N VAL A 100 20.65 11.17 1.43
CA VAL A 100 21.53 12.33 1.20
C VAL A 100 21.21 13.02 -0.13
N VAL A 101 20.85 12.25 -1.17
CA VAL A 101 20.44 12.86 -2.46
C VAL A 101 19.22 13.76 -2.28
N VAL A 102 18.23 13.29 -1.51
CA VAL A 102 17.01 14.07 -1.19
C VAL A 102 17.35 15.34 -0.41
N GLU A 103 18.19 15.26 0.63
CA GLU A 103 18.65 16.43 1.39
C GLU A 103 19.27 17.49 0.45
N ARG A 104 20.15 17.05 -0.46
CA ARG A 104 20.84 17.94 -1.40
C ARG A 104 19.89 18.53 -2.44
N LEU A 105 19.00 17.73 -3.03
CA LEU A 105 18.01 18.25 -3.98
C LEU A 105 17.09 19.27 -3.32
N PHE A 106 16.68 19.03 -2.09
CA PHE A 106 15.87 19.96 -1.32
C PHE A 106 16.58 21.32 -1.13
N ASP A 107 17.88 21.28 -0.76
CA ASP A 107 18.69 22.48 -0.58
C ASP A 107 19.01 23.18 -1.93
N GLU A 108 19.35 22.42 -2.99
CA GLU A 108 19.63 22.94 -4.33
C GLU A 108 18.41 23.65 -4.93
N LEU A 109 17.22 23.16 -4.68
CA LEU A 109 15.96 23.76 -5.12
C LEU A 109 15.52 24.95 -4.23
N GLY A 110 16.21 25.19 -3.12
CA GLY A 110 15.87 26.25 -2.18
C GLY A 110 14.52 26.04 -1.50
N LEU A 111 14.14 24.78 -1.29
CA LEU A 111 12.87 24.42 -0.65
C LEU A 111 12.95 24.62 0.86
N GLU A 112 11.82 24.87 1.48
CA GLU A 112 11.70 25.02 2.93
C GLU A 112 10.53 24.21 3.46
N LEU A 113 10.70 23.66 4.68
CA LEU A 113 9.60 23.05 5.44
C LEU A 113 8.80 24.15 6.13
N THR A 114 7.51 24.19 5.89
CA THR A 114 6.58 25.09 6.52
C THR A 114 6.39 24.78 8.00
N GLU A 115 5.74 25.65 8.76
CA GLU A 115 5.41 25.37 10.16
C GLU A 115 4.41 24.22 10.30
N ASP A 116 3.56 24.00 9.30
CA ASP A 116 2.60 22.89 9.31
C ASP A 116 3.30 21.57 8.97
N ASP A 117 4.28 21.55 8.03
CA ASP A 117 5.13 20.39 7.80
C ASP A 117 5.88 20.00 9.08
N LYS A 118 6.45 20.96 9.81
CA LYS A 118 7.15 20.70 11.07
C LYS A 118 6.25 20.12 12.15
N LYS A 119 5.01 20.61 12.27
CA LYS A 119 4.02 20.05 13.21
C LYS A 119 3.61 18.63 12.81
N LEU A 120 3.42 18.37 11.52
CA LEU A 120 3.11 17.04 11.02
C LEU A 120 4.24 16.06 11.32
N ILE A 121 5.49 16.45 11.04
CA ILE A 121 6.70 15.70 11.38
C ILE A 121 6.73 15.39 12.88
N ASP A 122 6.52 16.40 13.74
CA ASP A 122 6.49 16.20 15.19
C ASP A 122 5.41 15.21 15.62
N THR A 123 4.23 15.27 15.03
CA THR A 123 3.12 14.36 15.30
C THR A 123 3.48 12.93 14.89
N GLN A 124 3.98 12.73 13.68
CA GLN A 124 4.39 11.42 13.16
C GLN A 124 5.53 10.80 13.99
N VAL A 125 6.56 11.60 14.32
CA VAL A 125 7.66 11.17 15.19
C VAL A 125 7.16 10.73 16.55
N ASN A 126 6.24 11.49 17.18
CA ASN A 126 5.70 11.14 18.48
C ASN A 126 4.81 9.90 18.41
N SER A 127 3.98 9.76 17.40
CA SER A 127 3.12 8.61 17.21
C SER A 127 3.96 7.32 17.03
N LEU A 128 4.92 7.34 16.12
CA LEU A 128 5.78 6.20 15.84
C LEU A 128 6.65 5.83 17.05
N TRP A 129 7.23 6.84 17.73
CA TRP A 129 8.05 6.63 18.91
C TRP A 129 7.25 6.06 20.08
N ASN A 130 6.10 6.63 20.42
CA ASN A 130 5.30 6.21 21.56
C ASN A 130 4.78 4.77 21.42
N GLY A 131 4.52 4.32 20.20
CA GLY A 131 4.10 2.95 19.95
C GLY A 131 5.22 1.91 19.95
N ASN A 132 6.50 2.34 19.75
CA ASN A 132 7.58 1.39 19.47
C ASN A 132 8.91 1.73 20.21
N SER A 133 8.90 2.64 21.18
CA SER A 133 10.15 3.15 21.80
C SER A 133 11.03 2.06 22.38
N GLU A 134 10.45 1.10 23.11
CA GLU A 134 11.19 -0.01 23.73
C GLU A 134 11.90 -0.87 22.65
N GLN A 135 11.22 -1.19 21.58
CA GLN A 135 11.78 -1.96 20.48
C GLN A 135 12.88 -1.18 19.76
N PHE A 136 12.64 0.09 19.45
CA PHE A 136 13.62 0.94 18.79
C PHE A 136 14.90 1.12 19.62
N GLU A 137 14.78 1.39 20.92
CA GLU A 137 15.94 1.52 21.82
C GLU A 137 16.73 0.21 21.89
N LYS A 138 16.06 -0.94 21.96
CA LYS A 138 16.68 -2.26 22.00
C LYS A 138 17.52 -2.57 20.77
N ILE A 139 17.10 -2.12 19.59
CA ILE A 139 17.85 -2.31 18.33
C ILE A 139 18.83 -1.16 18.05
N GLY A 140 18.88 -0.12 18.87
CA GLY A 140 19.81 1.01 18.75
C GLY A 140 19.30 2.15 17.87
N VAL A 141 17.98 2.27 17.67
CA VAL A 141 17.34 3.39 16.99
C VAL A 141 16.84 4.39 18.02
N GLY A 142 17.40 5.61 18.01
CA GLY A 142 16.94 6.70 18.87
C GLY A 142 15.82 7.52 18.22
N LYS A 143 15.04 8.24 19.03
CA LYS A 143 13.96 9.13 18.57
C LYS A 143 14.44 10.15 17.55
N GLU A 144 15.68 10.62 17.67
CA GLU A 144 16.30 11.55 16.73
C GLU A 144 16.53 10.92 15.34
N SER A 145 16.85 9.62 15.29
CA SER A 145 16.97 8.90 14.03
C SER A 145 15.63 8.78 13.33
N ILE A 146 14.55 8.49 14.08
CA ILE A 146 13.17 8.50 13.57
C ILE A 146 12.84 9.90 13.01
N ARG A 147 13.15 10.96 13.76
CA ARG A 147 12.94 12.34 13.31
C ARG A 147 13.65 12.62 11.98
N LYS A 148 14.90 12.20 11.84
CA LYS A 148 15.66 12.40 10.60
C LYS A 148 15.00 11.71 9.41
N VAL A 149 14.56 10.46 9.58
CA VAL A 149 13.88 9.72 8.50
C VAL A 149 12.58 10.41 8.10
N ILE A 150 11.72 10.72 9.07
CA ILE A 150 10.43 11.37 8.80
C ILE A 150 10.62 12.77 8.17
N THR A 151 11.63 13.52 8.63
CA THR A 151 11.94 14.83 8.03
C THR A 151 12.42 14.68 6.59
N ASN A 152 13.26 13.67 6.31
CA ASN A 152 13.75 13.38 4.96
C ASN A 152 12.61 12.96 4.03
N SER A 153 11.67 12.13 4.50
CA SER A 153 10.47 11.77 3.71
C SER A 153 9.61 13.00 3.39
N ALA A 154 9.45 13.92 4.33
CA ALA A 154 8.73 15.17 4.05
C ALA A 154 9.47 16.06 3.03
N LYS A 155 10.82 16.07 3.05
CA LYS A 155 11.63 16.75 2.05
C LYS A 155 11.54 16.06 0.68
N GLU A 156 11.53 14.73 0.66
CA GLU A 156 11.35 13.93 -0.56
C GLU A 156 10.06 14.28 -1.27
N GLU A 157 8.94 14.35 -0.54
CA GLU A 157 7.65 14.80 -1.07
C GLU A 157 7.73 16.22 -1.67
N LYS A 158 8.40 17.15 -0.98
CA LYS A 158 8.59 18.51 -1.50
C LYS A 158 9.44 18.54 -2.77
N VAL A 159 10.49 17.73 -2.83
CA VAL A 159 11.34 17.59 -4.03
C VAL A 159 10.53 16.97 -5.17
N PHE A 160 9.79 15.89 -4.90
CA PHE A 160 8.90 15.28 -5.89
C PHE A 160 7.91 16.30 -6.46
N ASN A 161 7.22 17.05 -5.60
CA ASN A 161 6.26 18.07 -6.01
C ASN A 161 6.92 19.21 -6.79
N ALA A 162 8.14 19.64 -6.42
CA ALA A 162 8.86 20.66 -7.17
C ALA A 162 9.20 20.23 -8.61
N TYR A 163 9.39 18.95 -8.84
CA TYR A 163 9.62 18.40 -10.19
C TYR A 163 8.32 18.12 -10.93
N TYR A 164 7.36 17.47 -10.31
CA TYR A 164 6.26 16.79 -11.01
C TYR A 164 4.87 17.35 -10.74
N GLU A 165 4.67 18.22 -9.74
CA GLU A 165 3.38 18.91 -9.56
C GLU A 165 3.09 19.83 -10.78
N VAL A 166 1.83 20.12 -11.01
CA VAL A 166 1.40 21.01 -12.08
C VAL A 166 2.12 22.34 -12.00
N GLY A 167 2.81 22.70 -13.09
CA GLY A 167 3.69 23.86 -13.14
C GLY A 167 5.08 23.65 -12.55
N GLY A 168 5.42 22.42 -12.14
CA GLY A 168 6.76 22.03 -11.69
C GLY A 168 7.78 21.97 -12.84
N ILE A 169 9.00 21.54 -12.50
CA ILE A 169 10.16 21.54 -13.42
C ILE A 169 9.91 20.64 -14.64
N ASN A 170 9.20 19.52 -14.47
CA ASN A 170 8.89 18.57 -15.55
C ASN A 170 7.85 19.11 -16.54
N GLY A 171 7.14 20.21 -16.21
CA GLY A 171 6.10 20.78 -17.06
C GLY A 171 4.79 20.01 -17.08
N THR A 172 4.54 19.21 -16.06
CA THR A 172 3.30 18.45 -15.88
C THR A 172 2.07 19.35 -15.94
N THR A 173 1.04 18.87 -16.59
CA THR A 173 -0.25 19.54 -16.69
C THR A 173 -1.35 18.75 -15.97
N GLU A 174 -2.46 19.42 -15.67
CA GLU A 174 -3.64 18.74 -15.11
C GLU A 174 -4.23 17.70 -16.08
N ASP A 175 -4.07 17.93 -17.39
CA ASP A 175 -4.52 16.98 -18.40
C ASP A 175 -3.68 15.68 -18.41
N ASP A 176 -2.39 15.73 -18.06
CA ASP A 176 -1.56 14.53 -17.92
C ASP A 176 -2.05 13.64 -16.78
N ILE A 177 -2.43 14.23 -15.65
CA ILE A 177 -2.95 13.49 -14.50
C ILE A 177 -4.33 12.89 -14.81
N LYS A 178 -5.19 13.64 -15.51
CA LYS A 178 -6.50 13.13 -15.97
C LYS A 178 -6.34 12.00 -16.99
N ALA A 179 -5.39 12.13 -17.92
CA ALA A 179 -5.10 11.07 -18.87
C ALA A 179 -4.63 9.79 -18.16
N TYR A 180 -3.85 9.92 -17.08
CA TYR A 180 -3.51 8.75 -16.26
C TYR A 180 -4.74 8.07 -15.67
N LEU A 181 -5.72 8.84 -15.15
CA LEU A 181 -6.98 8.29 -14.66
C LEU A 181 -7.75 7.56 -15.79
N GLU A 182 -7.89 8.17 -16.96
CA GLU A 182 -8.57 7.57 -18.11
C GLU A 182 -7.91 6.29 -18.62
N ASP A 183 -6.57 6.26 -18.64
CA ASP A 183 -5.80 5.13 -19.16
C ASP A 183 -5.75 3.93 -18.20
N ASN A 184 -5.89 4.18 -16.89
CA ASN A 184 -5.68 3.17 -15.86
C ASN A 184 -6.93 2.81 -15.06
N TYR A 185 -8.03 3.55 -15.22
CA TYR A 185 -9.29 3.27 -14.53
C TYR A 185 -10.48 3.32 -15.47
N ALA A 186 -11.42 2.44 -15.25
CA ALA A 186 -12.66 2.37 -16.03
C ALA A 186 -13.87 2.43 -15.09
N ARG A 187 -14.82 3.31 -15.43
CA ARG A 187 -16.12 3.43 -14.78
C ARG A 187 -17.16 2.66 -15.55
N VAL A 188 -17.80 1.71 -14.91
CA VAL A 188 -18.82 0.88 -15.56
C VAL A 188 -20.03 0.65 -14.66
N LYS A 189 -21.17 0.34 -15.31
CA LYS A 189 -22.31 -0.36 -14.72
C LYS A 189 -22.43 -1.71 -15.42
N TYR A 190 -22.70 -2.77 -14.65
CA TYR A 190 -22.81 -4.09 -15.25
C TYR A 190 -23.81 -5.01 -14.53
N MET A 191 -24.32 -5.98 -15.27
CA MET A 191 -25.14 -7.08 -14.78
C MET A 191 -24.46 -8.40 -15.08
N THR A 192 -24.61 -9.39 -14.19
CA THR A 192 -23.94 -10.69 -14.30
C THR A 192 -24.96 -11.79 -14.49
N PHE A 193 -24.80 -12.59 -15.54
CA PHE A 193 -25.62 -13.75 -15.88
C PHE A 193 -24.73 -15.01 -15.76
N ASN A 194 -24.89 -15.73 -14.66
CA ASN A 194 -24.07 -16.90 -14.36
C ASN A 194 -24.55 -18.12 -15.14
N TYR A 195 -23.64 -18.86 -15.80
CA TYR A 195 -23.94 -20.08 -16.54
C TYR A 195 -23.16 -21.33 -16.08
N ALA A 196 -22.20 -21.18 -15.16
CA ALA A 196 -21.48 -22.28 -14.55
C ALA A 196 -21.13 -21.92 -13.09
N ASP A 197 -21.05 -22.91 -12.23
CA ASP A 197 -20.77 -22.70 -10.81
C ASP A 197 -19.25 -22.59 -10.54
N SER A 198 -18.44 -23.19 -11.42
CA SER A 198 -16.98 -23.16 -11.38
C SER A 198 -16.41 -23.17 -12.81
N ALA A 199 -15.22 -22.60 -12.98
CA ALA A 199 -14.50 -22.64 -14.25
C ALA A 199 -14.03 -24.05 -14.66
N ASP A 200 -13.94 -24.97 -13.68
CA ASP A 200 -13.56 -26.36 -13.90
C ASP A 200 -14.74 -27.27 -14.25
N ASP A 201 -15.95 -26.77 -14.13
CA ASP A 201 -17.15 -27.54 -14.46
C ASP A 201 -17.36 -27.72 -15.96
N ALA A 202 -17.94 -28.85 -16.34
CA ALA A 202 -18.37 -29.02 -17.73
C ALA A 202 -19.49 -28.03 -18.05
N VAL A 203 -19.29 -27.24 -19.11
CA VAL A 203 -20.25 -26.21 -19.53
C VAL A 203 -21.58 -26.86 -19.93
N ASP A 204 -22.66 -26.50 -19.26
CA ASP A 204 -24.01 -26.80 -19.69
C ASP A 204 -24.43 -25.81 -20.78
N GLU A 205 -24.39 -26.28 -22.03
CA GLU A 205 -24.74 -25.46 -23.18
C GLU A 205 -26.20 -24.93 -23.14
N THR A 206 -27.12 -25.60 -22.46
CA THR A 206 -28.51 -25.11 -22.31
C THR A 206 -28.52 -23.91 -21.37
N ARG A 207 -27.92 -24.03 -20.16
CA ARG A 207 -27.81 -22.94 -19.18
C ARG A 207 -27.04 -21.73 -19.76
N LYS A 208 -25.98 -22.01 -20.52
CA LYS A 208 -25.22 -20.96 -21.20
C LYS A 208 -26.03 -20.22 -22.25
N ASN A 209 -26.81 -20.94 -23.08
CA ASN A 209 -27.62 -20.31 -24.09
C ASN A 209 -28.81 -19.51 -23.50
N GLU A 210 -29.37 -19.95 -22.38
CA GLU A 210 -30.38 -19.20 -21.65
C GLU A 210 -29.77 -17.92 -21.06
N ALA A 211 -28.64 -17.98 -20.35
CA ALA A 211 -27.96 -16.82 -19.84
C ALA A 211 -27.55 -15.82 -20.94
N LEU A 212 -27.13 -16.32 -22.11
CA LEU A 212 -26.83 -15.47 -23.26
C LEU A 212 -28.06 -14.78 -23.81
N ALA A 213 -29.20 -15.47 -23.92
CA ALA A 213 -30.43 -14.89 -24.40
C ALA A 213 -30.95 -13.80 -23.44
N ASP A 214 -30.90 -14.05 -22.15
CA ASP A 214 -31.27 -13.08 -21.13
C ASP A 214 -30.36 -11.86 -21.16
N ALA A 215 -29.03 -12.05 -21.13
CA ALA A 215 -28.07 -10.97 -21.26
C ALA A 215 -28.24 -10.15 -22.54
N GLN A 216 -28.53 -10.80 -23.67
CA GLN A 216 -28.81 -10.12 -24.94
C GLN A 216 -30.09 -9.28 -24.87
N SER A 217 -31.14 -9.77 -24.19
CA SER A 217 -32.37 -9.02 -23.97
C SER A 217 -32.13 -7.72 -23.21
N TYR A 218 -31.35 -7.77 -22.13
CA TYR A 218 -30.97 -6.58 -21.35
C TYR A 218 -30.10 -5.62 -22.17
N LEU A 219 -29.12 -6.13 -22.92
CA LEU A 219 -28.34 -5.28 -23.83
C LEU A 219 -29.19 -4.56 -24.85
N ASP A 220 -30.12 -5.27 -25.49
CA ASP A 220 -31.03 -4.69 -26.50
C ASP A 220 -31.90 -3.56 -25.90
N ARG A 221 -32.34 -3.71 -24.66
CA ARG A 221 -33.10 -2.68 -23.91
C ARG A 221 -32.22 -1.45 -23.61
N ILE A 222 -30.97 -1.65 -23.21
CA ILE A 222 -29.98 -0.54 -23.00
C ILE A 222 -29.79 0.20 -24.35
N LEU A 223 -29.60 -0.54 -25.45
CA LEU A 223 -29.39 0.05 -26.76
C LEU A 223 -30.65 0.75 -27.30
N ALA A 224 -31.84 0.37 -26.85
CA ALA A 224 -33.11 1.06 -27.11
C ALA A 224 -33.27 2.33 -26.25
N GLY A 225 -32.42 2.59 -25.31
CA GLY A 225 -32.38 3.80 -24.46
C GLY A 225 -33.10 3.65 -23.11
N GLU A 226 -33.33 2.42 -22.64
CA GLU A 226 -33.83 2.21 -21.29
C GLU A 226 -32.73 2.54 -20.28
N ASP A 227 -33.14 2.99 -19.08
CA ASP A 227 -32.21 3.39 -18.02
C ASP A 227 -31.49 2.18 -17.43
N VAL A 228 -30.15 2.26 -17.37
CA VAL A 228 -29.31 1.14 -16.94
C VAL A 228 -29.49 0.82 -15.45
N ASP A 229 -29.73 1.82 -14.60
CA ASP A 229 -29.96 1.60 -13.17
C ASP A 229 -31.26 0.84 -12.94
N THR A 230 -32.32 1.24 -13.63
CA THR A 230 -33.61 0.53 -13.58
C THR A 230 -33.47 -0.93 -14.02
N LEU A 231 -32.66 -1.19 -15.05
CA LEU A 231 -32.43 -2.55 -15.55
C LEU A 231 -31.61 -3.39 -14.58
N ILE A 232 -30.63 -2.80 -13.88
CA ILE A 232 -29.85 -3.48 -12.84
C ILE A 232 -30.76 -3.84 -11.66
N GLU A 233 -31.63 -2.93 -11.22
CA GLU A 233 -32.57 -3.19 -10.13
C GLU A 233 -33.55 -4.31 -10.48
N GLU A 234 -34.07 -4.31 -11.73
CA GLU A 234 -34.95 -5.37 -12.24
C GLU A 234 -34.23 -6.73 -12.24
N HIS A 235 -33.04 -6.80 -12.82
CA HIS A 235 -32.24 -8.02 -12.87
C HIS A 235 -31.92 -8.53 -11.46
N GLN A 236 -31.57 -7.65 -10.52
CA GLN A 236 -31.28 -8.01 -9.16
C GLN A 236 -32.49 -8.58 -8.41
N ALA A 237 -33.67 -8.03 -8.69
CA ALA A 237 -34.94 -8.56 -8.16
C ALA A 237 -35.25 -9.96 -8.71
N GLU A 238 -35.01 -10.21 -10.00
CA GLU A 238 -35.17 -11.53 -10.62
C GLU A 238 -34.22 -12.58 -10.01
N VAL A 239 -32.94 -12.22 -9.84
CA VAL A 239 -31.93 -13.09 -9.22
C VAL A 239 -32.29 -13.42 -7.76
N ASN A 240 -32.75 -12.44 -6.99
CA ASN A 240 -33.15 -12.64 -5.59
C ASN A 240 -34.38 -13.57 -5.52
N ALA A 241 -35.39 -13.39 -6.37
CA ALA A 241 -36.57 -14.26 -6.41
C ALA A 241 -36.20 -15.71 -6.77
N ALA A 242 -35.30 -15.92 -7.74
CA ALA A 242 -34.82 -17.25 -8.11
C ALA A 242 -34.04 -17.94 -6.96
N ASN A 243 -33.26 -17.19 -6.20
CA ASN A 243 -32.53 -17.71 -5.04
C ASN A 243 -33.49 -18.12 -3.90
N GLU A 244 -34.52 -17.32 -3.60
CA GLU A 244 -35.55 -17.65 -2.59
C GLU A 244 -36.33 -18.92 -2.96
N GLU A 245 -36.67 -19.12 -4.25
CA GLU A 245 -37.30 -20.34 -4.71
C GLU A 245 -36.38 -21.56 -4.55
N SER A 246 -35.09 -21.41 -4.80
CA SER A 246 -34.11 -22.49 -4.67
C SER A 246 -33.85 -22.91 -3.22
N GLU A 247 -33.88 -21.97 -2.28
CA GLU A 247 -33.74 -22.25 -0.84
C GLU A 247 -34.98 -22.98 -0.29
N ASN A 248 -36.18 -22.59 -0.72
CA ASN A 248 -37.44 -23.22 -0.31
C ASN A 248 -37.64 -24.64 -0.88
N THR A 249 -36.89 -25.03 -1.90
CA THR A 249 -36.94 -26.36 -2.53
C THR A 249 -35.90 -27.34 -2.02
N LYS A 250 -34.98 -26.94 -1.13
CA LYS A 250 -34.05 -27.86 -0.46
C LYS A 250 -34.84 -28.75 0.49
N PRO A 251 -34.77 -30.09 0.38
CA PRO A 251 -35.44 -30.99 1.33
C PRO A 251 -34.82 -30.75 2.71
N ASP A 252 -35.71 -30.60 3.72
CA ASP A 252 -35.32 -30.61 5.13
C ASP A 252 -34.50 -31.90 5.42
N LEU A 253 -33.19 -31.71 5.54
CA LEU A 253 -32.34 -32.77 6.09
C LEU A 253 -32.70 -32.87 7.57
N PRO A 254 -33.03 -34.08 8.09
CA PRO A 254 -33.32 -34.20 9.49
C PRO A 254 -32.10 -33.81 10.33
N ASP A 255 -32.33 -32.94 11.31
CA ASP A 255 -31.36 -32.52 12.30
C ASP A 255 -30.56 -33.66 12.83
N ALA A 256 -29.27 -33.72 12.58
CA ALA A 256 -28.36 -34.60 13.27
C ALA A 256 -28.22 -34.05 14.70
N ASP A 257 -28.95 -34.71 15.60
CA ASP A 257 -28.92 -34.53 17.04
C ASP A 257 -27.48 -34.51 17.59
N GLY A 258 -27.17 -33.50 18.41
CA GLY A 258 -26.12 -33.66 19.41
C GLY A 258 -25.06 -32.59 19.47
N GLY A 259 -25.25 -31.61 20.32
CA GLY A 259 -24.16 -30.78 20.86
C GLY A 259 -24.63 -29.44 21.39
N GLU A 260 -25.20 -29.44 22.62
CA GLU A 260 -25.41 -28.22 23.40
C GLU A 260 -24.04 -27.52 23.60
N ALA A 261 -23.79 -26.42 22.91
CA ALA A 261 -22.76 -25.46 23.27
C ALA A 261 -23.42 -24.35 24.07
N GLU A 262 -23.08 -24.26 25.35
CA GLU A 262 -23.53 -23.22 26.25
C GLU A 262 -23.16 -21.84 25.71
N ASP A 263 -24.18 -21.04 25.41
CA ASP A 263 -24.10 -19.64 25.09
C ASP A 263 -23.77 -18.83 26.36
N ASN A 264 -22.52 -18.40 26.50
CA ASN A 264 -22.10 -17.44 27.50
C ASN A 264 -22.08 -16.03 26.85
N SER A 265 -23.26 -15.51 26.55
CA SER A 265 -23.42 -14.09 26.27
C SER A 265 -23.38 -13.28 27.58
N ALA A 266 -22.24 -12.67 27.88
CA ALA A 266 -22.15 -11.62 28.87
C ALA A 266 -22.95 -10.40 28.38
N GLU A 267 -23.97 -10.02 29.16
CA GLU A 267 -24.63 -8.72 29.05
C GLU A 267 -23.59 -7.60 29.20
N ASP A 268 -23.36 -6.84 28.15
CA ASP A 268 -22.69 -5.54 28.25
C ASP A 268 -23.64 -4.44 27.74
N GLY A 269 -23.61 -3.34 28.50
CA GLY A 269 -24.63 -2.32 28.58
C GLY A 269 -25.01 -1.64 27.26
N ALA A 270 -26.28 -1.29 27.20
CA ALA A 270 -26.90 -0.45 26.20
C ALA A 270 -26.13 0.89 26.02
N ALA A 271 -25.35 0.99 24.95
CA ALA A 271 -25.02 2.26 24.34
C ALA A 271 -26.15 2.57 23.35
N ASP A 272 -26.73 3.76 23.45
CA ASP A 272 -27.66 4.29 22.47
C ASP A 272 -26.95 4.30 21.11
N ASP A 273 -27.28 3.33 20.24
CA ASP A 273 -26.92 3.34 18.83
C ASP A 273 -27.65 4.54 18.18
N VAL A 274 -26.95 5.65 18.08
CA VAL A 274 -27.32 6.70 17.15
C VAL A 274 -27.04 6.13 15.77
N GLU A 275 -28.07 5.62 15.09
CA GLU A 275 -28.02 5.32 13.65
C GLU A 275 -27.60 6.61 12.94
N VAL A 276 -26.31 6.73 12.66
CA VAL A 276 -25.80 7.72 11.72
C VAL A 276 -26.20 7.19 10.35
N GLU A 277 -27.29 7.73 9.77
CA GLU A 277 -27.62 7.47 8.37
C GLU A 277 -26.37 7.81 7.53
N GLU A 278 -25.69 6.78 6.99
CA GLU A 278 -24.65 7.01 6.01
C GLU A 278 -25.27 7.76 4.83
N PRO A 279 -24.62 8.81 4.33
CA PRO A 279 -25.14 9.56 3.17
C PRO A 279 -25.34 8.59 2.02
N ALA A 280 -26.53 8.61 1.43
CA ALA A 280 -26.87 7.75 0.31
C ALA A 280 -25.79 7.84 -0.78
N ASN A 281 -25.31 6.70 -1.25
CA ASN A 281 -24.32 6.65 -2.34
C ASN A 281 -24.90 7.40 -3.57
N PRO A 282 -24.29 8.51 -4.01
CA PRO A 282 -24.80 9.28 -5.14
C PRO A 282 -24.62 8.55 -6.49
N TYR A 283 -23.88 7.45 -6.50
CA TYR A 283 -23.54 6.66 -7.67
C TYR A 283 -23.87 5.17 -7.45
N PRO A 284 -25.15 4.83 -7.25
CA PRO A 284 -25.53 3.43 -7.08
C PRO A 284 -25.19 2.65 -8.37
N ASN A 285 -24.90 1.36 -8.21
CA ASN A 285 -24.64 0.43 -9.31
C ASN A 285 -23.35 0.72 -10.13
N GLU A 286 -22.55 1.72 -9.77
CA GLU A 286 -21.29 2.01 -10.42
C GLU A 286 -20.13 1.25 -9.81
N SER A 287 -19.23 0.78 -10.67
CA SER A 287 -17.96 0.18 -10.29
C SER A 287 -16.80 0.90 -10.99
N ILE A 288 -15.73 1.13 -10.25
CA ILE A 288 -14.48 1.64 -10.78
C ILE A 288 -13.44 0.52 -10.72
N PHE A 289 -12.94 0.13 -11.87
CA PHE A 289 -11.91 -0.89 -11.98
C PHE A 289 -10.57 -0.26 -12.36
N SER A 290 -9.51 -0.65 -11.66
CA SER A 290 -8.16 -0.41 -12.18
C SER A 290 -7.86 -1.39 -13.30
N LYS A 291 -6.97 -1.02 -14.19
CA LYS A 291 -6.52 -1.87 -15.31
C LYS A 291 -5.87 -3.19 -14.86
N GLU A 292 -5.35 -3.21 -13.64
CA GLU A 292 -4.69 -4.36 -13.03
C GLU A 292 -5.63 -5.19 -12.14
N ALA A 293 -6.91 -4.83 -12.08
CA ALA A 293 -7.87 -5.58 -11.28
C ALA A 293 -8.08 -6.98 -11.84
N THR A 294 -8.26 -7.95 -10.95
CA THR A 294 -8.52 -9.36 -11.30
C THR A 294 -9.96 -9.80 -11.03
N SER A 295 -10.75 -8.93 -10.42
CA SER A 295 -12.17 -9.16 -10.14
C SER A 295 -13.04 -8.24 -11.02
N PRO A 296 -14.19 -8.70 -11.50
CA PRO A 296 -14.80 -10.04 -11.34
C PRO A 296 -14.04 -11.15 -12.08
N SER A 297 -13.30 -10.85 -13.12
CA SER A 297 -12.31 -11.73 -13.79
C SER A 297 -11.32 -10.89 -14.62
N GLU A 298 -10.09 -11.38 -14.82
CA GLU A 298 -9.11 -10.73 -15.70
C GLU A 298 -9.63 -10.53 -17.13
N LYS A 299 -10.41 -11.49 -17.66
CA LYS A 299 -11.04 -11.38 -18.95
C LYS A 299 -12.03 -10.22 -19.04
N PHE A 300 -12.85 -10.05 -17.99
CA PHE A 300 -13.79 -8.93 -17.90
C PHE A 300 -13.04 -7.60 -17.91
N VAL A 301 -12.07 -7.44 -17.01
CA VAL A 301 -11.31 -6.19 -16.89
C VAL A 301 -10.60 -5.86 -18.20
N ASN A 302 -9.86 -6.83 -18.77
CA ASN A 302 -9.18 -6.62 -20.05
C ASN A 302 -10.15 -6.19 -21.16
N TYR A 303 -11.31 -6.83 -21.26
CA TYR A 303 -12.30 -6.49 -22.29
C TYR A 303 -12.86 -5.07 -22.11
N VAL A 304 -13.12 -4.65 -20.86
CA VAL A 304 -13.58 -3.29 -20.54
C VAL A 304 -12.58 -2.23 -21.01
N PHE A 305 -11.28 -2.51 -20.87
CA PHE A 305 -10.24 -1.55 -21.28
C PHE A 305 -9.93 -1.58 -22.77
N THR A 306 -10.03 -2.74 -23.44
CA THR A 306 -9.57 -2.89 -24.83
C THR A 306 -10.69 -2.82 -25.86
N GLU A 307 -11.92 -3.26 -25.51
CA GLU A 307 -12.99 -3.51 -26.48
C GLU A 307 -14.21 -2.61 -26.29
N ILE A 308 -14.39 -1.96 -25.13
CA ILE A 308 -15.53 -1.10 -24.84
C ILE A 308 -15.09 0.35 -24.76
N LYS A 309 -15.70 1.20 -25.58
CA LYS A 309 -15.48 2.64 -25.52
C LYS A 309 -16.46 3.32 -24.56
N VAL A 310 -16.09 4.47 -24.06
CA VAL A 310 -16.99 5.32 -23.28
C VAL A 310 -18.28 5.58 -24.05
N GLY A 311 -19.42 5.38 -23.39
CA GLY A 311 -20.77 5.50 -23.97
C GLY A 311 -21.26 4.26 -24.70
N GLU A 312 -20.48 3.18 -24.77
CA GLU A 312 -20.92 1.89 -25.36
C GLU A 312 -21.38 0.92 -24.28
N ALA A 313 -22.37 0.09 -24.66
CA ALA A 313 -22.75 -1.10 -23.92
C ALA A 313 -22.48 -2.36 -24.76
N LYS A 314 -21.92 -3.41 -24.14
CA LYS A 314 -21.58 -4.67 -24.83
C LYS A 314 -21.74 -5.87 -23.91
N LEU A 315 -21.80 -7.06 -24.51
CA LEU A 315 -21.66 -8.33 -23.82
C LEU A 315 -20.18 -8.68 -23.66
N VAL A 316 -19.85 -9.11 -22.46
CA VAL A 316 -18.54 -9.69 -22.12
C VAL A 316 -18.77 -11.09 -21.60
N GLN A 317 -17.94 -12.05 -21.96
CA GLN A 317 -18.05 -13.42 -21.47
C GLN A 317 -16.71 -13.89 -20.91
N ASP A 318 -16.74 -14.43 -19.72
CA ASP A 318 -15.62 -15.19 -19.16
C ASP A 318 -15.92 -16.70 -19.08
N ASP A 319 -15.35 -17.42 -18.14
CA ASP A 319 -15.46 -18.88 -18.07
C ASP A 319 -16.73 -19.36 -17.37
N ILE A 320 -17.39 -18.50 -16.59
CA ILE A 320 -18.57 -18.83 -15.78
C ILE A 320 -19.73 -17.83 -15.93
N ASN A 321 -19.47 -16.65 -16.48
CA ASN A 321 -20.45 -15.58 -16.57
C ASN A 321 -20.51 -14.95 -17.95
N ILE A 322 -21.68 -14.39 -18.22
CA ILE A 322 -21.90 -13.39 -19.26
C ILE A 322 -22.24 -12.08 -18.54
N TYR A 323 -21.66 -11.00 -18.98
CA TYR A 323 -21.91 -9.67 -18.43
C TYR A 323 -22.50 -8.74 -19.49
N VAL A 324 -23.47 -7.95 -19.09
CA VAL A 324 -23.90 -6.77 -19.86
C VAL A 324 -23.20 -5.58 -19.22
N VAL A 325 -22.31 -4.93 -19.96
CA VAL A 325 -21.45 -3.86 -19.44
C VAL A 325 -21.74 -2.56 -20.18
N SER A 326 -22.00 -1.49 -19.43
CA SER A 326 -22.09 -0.12 -19.94
C SER A 326 -20.91 0.68 -19.40
N LYS A 327 -20.04 1.20 -20.29
CA LYS A 327 -18.85 1.98 -19.92
C LYS A 327 -19.16 3.47 -19.96
N MET A 328 -18.82 4.15 -18.89
CA MET A 328 -19.04 5.58 -18.70
C MET A 328 -17.71 6.33 -18.63
N ASP A 329 -17.78 7.65 -18.77
CA ASP A 329 -16.61 8.51 -18.60
C ASP A 329 -16.20 8.56 -17.12
N VAL A 330 -14.97 8.12 -16.82
CA VAL A 330 -14.43 8.13 -15.45
C VAL A 330 -14.13 9.55 -14.98
N LEU A 331 -13.89 10.50 -15.88
CA LEU A 331 -13.61 11.90 -15.53
C LEU A 331 -14.85 12.64 -15.01
N GLU A 332 -16.07 12.13 -15.24
CA GLU A 332 -17.28 12.66 -14.61
C GLU A 332 -17.31 12.40 -13.09
N ARG A 333 -16.52 11.43 -12.60
CA ARG A 333 -16.33 11.17 -11.16
C ARG A 333 -15.24 12.08 -10.59
N THR A 334 -15.59 13.38 -10.54
CA THR A 334 -14.68 14.41 -10.00
C THR A 334 -14.28 14.16 -8.56
N ASP A 335 -15.15 13.53 -7.77
CA ASP A 335 -14.88 13.07 -6.41
C ASP A 335 -13.71 12.07 -6.35
N ILE A 336 -13.66 11.09 -7.26
CA ILE A 336 -12.55 10.13 -7.35
C ILE A 336 -11.28 10.83 -7.76
N TYR A 337 -11.36 11.71 -8.76
CA TYR A 337 -10.20 12.48 -9.20
C TYR A 337 -9.62 13.34 -8.06
N GLU A 338 -10.46 14.13 -7.41
CA GLU A 338 -10.04 15.04 -6.33
C GLU A 338 -9.45 14.29 -5.13
N GLN A 339 -10.04 13.15 -4.74
CA GLN A 339 -9.57 12.35 -3.61
C GLN A 339 -8.25 11.61 -3.89
N ASN A 340 -7.99 11.25 -5.13
CA ASN A 340 -6.84 10.41 -5.50
C ASN A 340 -5.81 11.11 -6.39
N ARG A 341 -5.96 12.40 -6.67
CA ARG A 341 -5.11 13.17 -7.58
C ARG A 341 -3.63 13.04 -7.27
N ASP A 342 -3.27 13.17 -6.00
CA ASP A 342 -1.87 13.07 -5.57
C ASP A 342 -1.33 11.63 -5.75
N SER A 343 -2.16 10.62 -5.52
CA SER A 343 -1.81 9.22 -5.79
C SER A 343 -1.61 8.96 -7.28
N PHE A 344 -2.43 9.56 -8.14
CA PHE A 344 -2.25 9.47 -9.60
C PHE A 344 -0.97 10.15 -10.05
N LEU A 345 -0.65 11.32 -9.47
CA LEU A 345 0.59 12.03 -9.74
C LEU A 345 1.82 11.19 -9.36
N VAL A 346 1.79 10.59 -8.18
CA VAL A 346 2.86 9.67 -7.73
C VAL A 346 2.98 8.48 -8.67
N ALA A 347 1.88 7.79 -8.98
CA ALA A 347 1.89 6.63 -9.87
C ALA A 347 2.38 6.95 -11.28
N LEU A 348 2.13 8.16 -11.77
CA LEU A 348 2.59 8.64 -13.07
C LEU A 348 4.11 8.85 -13.11
N PHE A 349 4.71 9.35 -12.02
CA PHE A 349 6.10 9.82 -12.00
C PHE A 349 7.04 9.12 -11.01
N ASP A 350 6.60 8.14 -10.24
CA ASP A 350 7.43 7.43 -9.26
C ASP A 350 8.72 6.85 -9.88
N LYS A 351 8.60 6.24 -11.07
CA LYS A 351 9.76 5.70 -11.79
C LYS A 351 10.72 6.79 -12.28
N ASP A 352 10.19 7.91 -12.73
CA ASP A 352 10.99 9.05 -13.20
C ASP A 352 11.71 9.70 -12.02
N PHE A 353 11.03 9.85 -10.89
CA PHE A 353 11.63 10.34 -9.66
C PHE A 353 12.74 9.42 -9.14
N THR A 354 12.48 8.12 -9.10
CA THR A 354 13.49 7.11 -8.74
C THR A 354 14.70 7.19 -9.67
N SER A 355 14.48 7.37 -10.97
CA SER A 355 15.56 7.53 -11.95
C SER A 355 16.35 8.81 -11.70
N LEU A 356 15.68 9.93 -11.45
CA LEU A 356 16.29 11.22 -11.11
C LEU A 356 17.21 11.08 -9.88
N VAL A 357 16.75 10.45 -8.80
CA VAL A 357 17.52 10.25 -7.57
C VAL A 357 18.75 9.38 -7.84
N ASN A 358 18.60 8.30 -8.61
CA ASN A 358 19.70 7.40 -8.95
C ASN A 358 20.74 8.07 -9.87
N GLU A 359 20.32 8.82 -10.89
CA GLU A 359 21.22 9.57 -11.75
C GLU A 359 22.05 10.63 -10.97
N ARG A 360 21.41 11.29 -10.00
CA ARG A 360 22.12 12.21 -9.11
C ARG A 360 23.14 11.48 -8.25
N LEU A 361 22.78 10.30 -7.72
CA LEU A 361 23.66 9.48 -6.91
C LEU A 361 24.89 8.99 -7.67
N GLU A 362 24.75 8.63 -8.95
CA GLU A 362 25.88 8.20 -9.81
C GLU A 362 26.95 9.28 -9.96
N GLY A 363 26.55 10.56 -9.91
CA GLY A 363 27.47 11.69 -9.97
C GLY A 363 28.19 12.00 -8.66
N TYR A 364 27.84 11.34 -7.55
CA TYR A 364 28.35 11.66 -6.22
C TYR A 364 29.44 10.68 -5.76
N SER A 365 30.40 11.19 -4.96
CA SER A 365 31.37 10.35 -4.25
C SER A 365 30.69 9.68 -3.06
N VAL A 366 30.70 8.36 -3.04
CA VAL A 366 30.06 7.54 -1.99
C VAL A 366 31.10 6.73 -1.24
N GLU A 367 31.16 6.91 0.09
CA GLU A 367 31.96 6.10 1.00
C GLU A 367 31.03 5.26 1.87
N VAL A 368 31.29 3.95 1.96
CA VAL A 368 30.57 3.04 2.90
C VAL A 368 31.51 2.65 4.04
N ASN A 369 31.05 2.80 5.27
CA ASN A 369 31.78 2.35 6.45
C ASN A 369 31.52 0.86 6.70
N GLU A 370 32.26 0.00 6.02
CA GLU A 370 32.16 -1.44 6.11
C GLU A 370 32.25 -1.99 7.55
N GLY A 371 33.02 -1.30 8.40
CA GLY A 371 33.13 -1.67 9.82
C GLY A 371 31.83 -1.46 10.59
N SER A 372 31.13 -0.37 10.28
CA SER A 372 29.81 -0.07 10.87
C SER A 372 28.74 -1.00 10.30
N VAL A 373 28.72 -1.23 8.98
CA VAL A 373 27.77 -2.19 8.35
C VAL A 373 27.90 -3.57 8.98
N LYS A 374 29.14 -4.09 9.15
CA LYS A 374 29.37 -5.40 9.80
C LYS A 374 29.00 -5.42 11.28
N ARG A 375 29.01 -4.28 11.96
CA ARG A 375 28.60 -4.16 13.37
C ARG A 375 27.09 -4.22 13.54
N TYR A 376 26.34 -3.54 12.67
CA TYR A 376 24.89 -3.45 12.73
C TYR A 376 24.26 -4.49 11.80
N LYS A 377 24.28 -5.74 12.27
CA LYS A 377 23.74 -6.87 11.54
C LYS A 377 22.22 -6.78 11.40
N ALA A 378 21.71 -7.05 10.22
CA ALA A 378 20.27 -6.96 9.92
C ALA A 378 19.41 -7.88 10.80
N GLU A 379 19.93 -9.06 11.17
CA GLU A 379 19.22 -10.00 12.03
C GLU A 379 18.95 -9.45 13.44
N ASN A 380 19.69 -8.42 13.87
CA ASN A 380 19.50 -7.77 15.14
C ASN A 380 18.53 -6.58 15.08
N ALA A 381 18.16 -6.15 13.88
CA ALA A 381 17.18 -5.08 13.67
C ALA A 381 15.72 -5.58 13.75
N VAL A 382 15.53 -6.89 13.88
CA VAL A 382 14.20 -7.53 13.99
C VAL A 382 14.13 -8.32 15.29
N GLU A 383 13.04 -8.19 15.99
CA GLU A 383 12.78 -8.98 17.18
C GLU A 383 12.61 -10.46 16.81
N LYS A 384 13.41 -11.34 17.41
CA LYS A 384 13.18 -12.77 17.24
C LYS A 384 11.93 -13.13 18.04
N PRO A 385 11.02 -13.96 17.48
CA PRO A 385 9.93 -14.50 18.26
C PRO A 385 10.49 -15.11 19.54
N SER A 386 9.86 -14.81 20.67
CA SER A 386 10.22 -15.47 21.92
C SER A 386 10.09 -16.98 21.72
N GLU A 387 11.18 -17.73 21.95
CA GLU A 387 11.11 -19.18 22.12
C GLU A 387 10.36 -19.45 23.44
N GLU A 388 9.05 -19.23 23.45
CA GLU A 388 8.21 -19.74 24.54
C GLU A 388 7.96 -21.21 24.30
N GLN A 389 8.43 -21.95 25.27
CA GLN A 389 8.44 -23.41 25.49
C GLN A 389 7.06 -24.03 25.44
#